data_254d1caa932c88862825a788dca5e433
#
_entry.id   254d1caa932c88862825a788dca5e433
#
_cell.length_a   1.000
_cell.length_b   1.000
_cell.length_c   1.000
_cell.angle_alpha   90.00
_cell.angle_beta   90.00
_cell.angle_gamma   90.00
#
_symmetry.space_group_name_H-M   'P 1'
#
loop_
_entity.id
_entity.type
_entity.pdbx_description
1 polymer ?
#
loop_
_entity_poly.entity_id
_entity_poly.type
_entity_poly.pdbx_seq_one_letter_code
_entity_poly.pdbx_strand_id
1 'polypeptide(L)'
;AMLAKRKDVTDKGWCDKLSTKLKTAKTQHSHELPNYWLAIGDSHTAAYSRMDSGVTKRDGMTLNGQCRSGFDYIKTILAEKEKRDREYDGYSSLEGITMSFGNIDIRHHICRLNTDFKPLLYQWRQFGESLGIDVEYSAPWPIEYEKRKPPKTGYYKGEPFWGSYNERSEIVSEWISEMKSLGMKLVMPPADWYNINPEKYAKEYMEANSSVHLSPAKYRRKDWGKSALGIFE
;
A
#
# COMPACT_ATOMS: atom_id res chain seq x y z
N ALA A 1 3.38 19.99 -38.24
CA ALA A 1 2.78 21.21 -37.64
C ALA A 1 2.49 21.07 -36.13
N MET A 2 2.66 19.89 -35.50
CA MET A 2 2.40 19.70 -34.02
C MET A 2 3.64 19.83 -33.13
N LEU A 3 4.84 19.92 -33.66
CA LEU A 3 6.08 20.03 -32.88
C LEU A 3 6.51 21.48 -32.56
N ALA A 4 5.92 22.47 -33.23
CA ALA A 4 6.27 23.88 -33.00
C ALA A 4 5.63 24.50 -31.73
N LYS A 5 4.57 23.89 -31.17
CA LYS A 5 3.90 24.42 -29.95
C LYS A 5 4.54 24.04 -28.61
N ARG A 6 5.59 23.20 -28.62
CA ARG A 6 6.29 22.82 -27.37
C ARG A 6 7.43 23.75 -26.98
N LYS A 7 7.78 24.73 -27.79
CA LYS A 7 8.88 25.68 -27.51
C LYS A 7 8.51 26.73 -26.44
N ASP A 8 7.22 26.98 -26.21
CA ASP A 8 6.78 28.02 -25.29
C ASP A 8 6.74 27.58 -23.79
N VAL A 9 6.92 26.30 -23.52
CA VAL A 9 6.86 25.77 -22.14
C VAL A 9 8.20 25.90 -21.39
N THR A 10 9.27 26.24 -22.11
CA THR A 10 10.61 26.42 -21.52
C THR A 10 11.02 27.90 -21.43
N ASP A 11 10.10 28.80 -21.67
CA ASP A 11 10.39 30.24 -21.55
C ASP A 11 10.56 30.59 -20.06
N LYS A 12 11.73 31.12 -19.74
CA LYS A 12 12.10 31.63 -18.41
C LYS A 12 11.03 32.58 -17.85
N GLY A 13 10.38 33.37 -18.69
CA GLY A 13 9.30 34.27 -18.33
C GLY A 13 8.03 33.55 -17.84
N TRP A 14 7.76 32.31 -18.28
CA TRP A 14 6.63 31.53 -17.77
C TRP A 14 6.94 30.95 -16.38
N CYS A 15 8.17 30.47 -16.19
CA CYS A 15 8.64 29.98 -14.88
C CYS A 15 8.65 31.10 -13.82
N ASP A 16 9.07 32.30 -14.21
CA ASP A 16 9.08 33.49 -13.33
C ASP A 16 7.64 33.92 -12.97
N LYS A 17 6.71 33.91 -13.93
CA LYS A 17 5.28 34.20 -13.69
C LYS A 17 4.63 33.15 -12.80
N LEU A 18 4.97 31.86 -12.97
CA LEU A 18 4.48 30.79 -12.10
C LEU A 18 5.04 30.91 -10.68
N SER A 19 6.33 31.19 -10.57
CA SER A 19 7.01 31.41 -9.29
C SER A 19 6.41 32.63 -8.55
N THR A 20 6.14 33.72 -9.27
CA THR A 20 5.50 34.93 -8.70
C THR A 20 4.06 34.63 -8.28
N LYS A 21 3.27 33.94 -9.10
CA LYS A 21 1.91 33.52 -8.75
C LYS A 21 1.89 32.58 -7.54
N LEU A 22 2.83 31.63 -7.46
CA LEU A 22 2.97 30.76 -6.30
C LEU A 22 3.39 31.52 -5.04
N LYS A 23 4.28 32.51 -5.15
CA LYS A 23 4.63 33.38 -4.03
C LYS A 23 3.46 34.26 -3.57
N THR A 24 2.69 34.81 -4.50
CA THR A 24 1.50 35.61 -4.19
C THR A 24 0.37 34.78 -3.59
N ALA A 25 0.18 33.55 -4.09
CA ALA A 25 -0.77 32.60 -3.50
C ALA A 25 -0.36 32.18 -2.06
N LYS A 26 0.95 32.02 -1.80
CA LYS A 26 1.48 31.75 -0.45
C LYS A 26 1.20 32.89 0.55
N THR A 27 1.23 34.17 0.09
CA THR A 27 1.00 35.31 0.96
C THR A 27 -0.48 35.60 1.24
N GLN A 28 -1.38 35.10 0.42
CA GLN A 28 -2.83 35.31 0.57
C GLN A 28 -3.59 34.21 1.30
N HIS A 29 -2.97 33.04 1.50
CA HIS A 29 -3.60 31.91 2.20
C HIS A 29 -2.66 31.40 3.29
N SER A 30 -2.75 32.00 4.47
CA SER A 30 -2.29 31.37 5.73
C SER A 30 -3.22 30.22 6.13
N HIS A 31 -3.67 29.40 5.18
CA HIS A 31 -4.35 28.17 5.47
C HIS A 31 -3.26 27.13 5.75
N GLU A 32 -3.24 26.65 6.97
CA GLU A 32 -2.51 25.43 7.33
C GLU A 32 -2.84 24.37 6.26
N LEU A 33 -1.82 23.89 5.56
CA LEU A 33 -2.02 22.78 4.64
C LEU A 33 -2.55 21.61 5.47
N PRO A 34 -3.59 20.94 5.00
CA PRO A 34 -4.17 19.84 5.76
C PRO A 34 -3.11 18.77 6.02
N ASN A 35 -3.13 18.23 7.22
CA ASN A 35 -2.35 17.07 7.55
C ASN A 35 -2.62 15.97 6.51
N TYR A 36 -1.60 15.20 6.18
CA TYR A 36 -1.74 14.18 5.16
C TYR A 36 -1.44 12.77 5.68
N TRP A 37 -1.95 11.80 4.97
CA TRP A 37 -1.74 10.37 5.23
C TRP A 37 -0.87 9.76 4.15
N LEU A 38 -0.04 8.76 4.48
CA LEU A 38 0.82 8.09 3.52
C LEU A 38 0.57 6.58 3.51
N ALA A 39 0.34 6.00 2.33
CA ALA A 39 0.31 4.56 2.16
C ALA A 39 1.66 4.06 1.64
N ILE A 40 2.29 3.14 2.35
CA ILE A 40 3.63 2.60 2.04
C ILE A 40 3.59 1.08 2.02
N GLY A 41 4.23 0.46 1.05
CA GLY A 41 4.39 -0.99 1.04
C GLY A 41 4.68 -1.62 -0.30
N ASP A 42 4.15 -2.82 -0.49
CA ASP A 42 4.26 -3.61 -1.71
C ASP A 42 3.39 -3.08 -2.86
N SER A 43 3.30 -3.82 -3.95
CA SER A 43 2.51 -3.43 -5.13
C SER A 43 1.00 -3.30 -4.87
N HIS A 44 0.47 -3.86 -3.77
CA HIS A 44 -0.94 -3.78 -3.38
C HIS A 44 -1.30 -2.49 -2.63
N THR A 45 -0.31 -1.73 -2.20
CA THR A 45 -0.47 -0.52 -1.37
C THR A 45 -1.49 0.47 -1.90
N ALA A 46 -1.53 0.67 -3.22
CA ALA A 46 -2.46 1.61 -3.85
C ALA A 46 -3.95 1.29 -3.56
N ALA A 47 -4.28 0.01 -3.34
CA ALA A 47 -5.64 -0.41 -3.03
C ALA A 47 -6.05 -0.05 -1.59
N TYR A 48 -5.10 0.05 -0.67
CA TYR A 48 -5.34 0.40 0.74
C TYR A 48 -5.27 1.90 1.03
N SER A 49 -4.86 2.71 0.05
CA SER A 49 -4.70 4.15 0.25
C SER A 49 -6.03 4.85 0.53
N ARG A 50 -6.02 5.81 1.45
CA ARG A 50 -7.13 6.74 1.67
C ARG A 50 -7.24 7.71 0.47
N MET A 51 -8.37 8.39 0.30
CA MET A 51 -8.57 9.34 -0.80
C MET A 51 -7.50 10.42 -0.87
N ASP A 52 -7.06 10.92 0.29
CA ASP A 52 -6.15 12.05 0.42
C ASP A 52 -4.72 11.63 0.75
N SER A 53 -4.41 10.33 0.61
CA SER A 53 -3.08 9.82 0.94
C SER A 53 -2.14 9.83 -0.26
N GLY A 54 -0.88 10.22 -0.01
CA GLY A 54 0.21 9.86 -0.89
C GLY A 54 0.42 8.34 -0.92
N VAL A 55 0.86 7.81 -2.05
CA VAL A 55 1.15 6.38 -2.20
C VAL A 55 2.61 6.20 -2.61
N THR A 56 3.34 5.43 -1.82
CA THR A 56 4.70 4.99 -2.15
C THR A 56 4.75 3.47 -2.08
N LYS A 57 5.04 2.84 -3.21
CA LYS A 57 5.07 1.38 -3.32
C LYS A 57 6.33 0.90 -4.02
N ARG A 58 6.73 -0.31 -3.68
CA ARG A 58 7.81 -1.03 -4.37
C ARG A 58 7.36 -2.45 -4.67
N ASP A 59 7.44 -2.85 -5.92
CA ASP A 59 7.04 -4.18 -6.37
C ASP A 59 7.98 -5.25 -5.80
N GLY A 60 7.42 -6.42 -5.51
CA GLY A 60 8.20 -7.56 -4.99
C GLY A 60 8.62 -7.45 -3.52
N MET A 61 8.18 -6.43 -2.81
CA MET A 61 8.54 -6.23 -1.40
C MET A 61 7.74 -7.18 -0.49
N THR A 62 8.45 -7.83 0.44
CA THR A 62 7.86 -8.76 1.42
C THR A 62 7.98 -8.20 2.83
N LEU A 63 7.10 -8.63 3.73
CA LEU A 63 7.23 -8.31 5.15
C LEU A 63 8.52 -8.90 5.72
N ASN A 64 8.83 -10.15 5.38
CA ASN A 64 10.09 -10.78 5.80
C ASN A 64 11.32 -9.97 5.36
N GLY A 65 11.31 -9.47 4.12
CA GLY A 65 12.38 -8.58 3.63
C GLY A 65 12.50 -7.29 4.45
N GLN A 66 11.37 -6.69 4.82
CA GLN A 66 11.35 -5.48 5.64
C GLN A 66 11.86 -5.75 7.07
N CYS A 67 11.43 -6.83 7.69
CA CYS A 67 11.93 -7.22 9.01
C CYS A 67 13.46 -7.43 8.99
N ARG A 68 13.97 -8.13 7.99
CA ARG A 68 15.41 -8.38 7.85
C ARG A 68 16.25 -7.11 7.63
N SER A 69 15.70 -6.11 6.94
CA SER A 69 16.36 -4.83 6.74
C SER A 69 16.06 -3.81 7.85
N GLY A 70 15.33 -4.19 8.90
CA GLY A 70 14.93 -3.24 9.94
C GLY A 70 14.03 -2.12 9.42
N PHE A 71 13.24 -2.39 8.38
CA PHE A 71 12.32 -1.43 7.73
C PHE A 71 13.01 -0.22 7.09
N ASP A 72 14.24 -0.37 6.61
CA ASP A 72 15.03 0.72 6.05
C ASP A 72 14.34 1.46 4.90
N TYR A 73 13.58 0.74 4.06
CA TYR A 73 12.82 1.39 2.99
C TYR A 73 11.81 2.38 3.53
N ILE A 74 11.03 1.99 4.53
CA ILE A 74 10.03 2.87 5.14
C ILE A 74 10.69 4.06 5.83
N LYS A 75 11.75 3.80 6.60
CA LYS A 75 12.52 4.85 7.27
C LYS A 75 13.06 5.88 6.29
N THR A 76 13.59 5.43 5.15
CA THR A 76 14.10 6.31 4.09
C THR A 76 12.99 7.19 3.53
N ILE A 77 11.83 6.63 3.20
CA ILE A 77 10.69 7.40 2.68
C ILE A 77 10.19 8.42 3.69
N LEU A 78 10.07 8.03 4.96
CA LEU A 78 9.63 8.94 6.02
C LEU A 78 10.62 10.10 6.21
N ALA A 79 11.93 9.81 6.22
CA ALA A 79 12.97 10.82 6.34
C ALA A 79 12.97 11.81 5.14
N GLU A 80 12.79 11.28 3.91
CA GLU A 80 12.66 12.13 2.71
C GLU A 80 11.41 13.03 2.78
N LYS A 81 10.30 12.51 3.31
CA LYS A 81 9.08 13.29 3.50
C LYS A 81 9.28 14.37 4.54
N GLU A 82 9.81 14.04 5.70
CA GLU A 82 10.10 14.98 6.76
C GLU A 82 11.04 16.11 6.29
N LYS A 83 12.07 15.78 5.50
CA LYS A 83 12.95 16.75 4.88
C LYS A 83 12.19 17.71 3.98
N ARG A 84 11.32 17.20 3.10
CA ARG A 84 10.50 18.03 2.20
C ARG A 84 9.54 18.92 2.98
N ASP A 85 8.88 18.40 4.00
CA ASP A 85 7.94 19.16 4.83
C ASP A 85 8.65 20.32 5.54
N ARG A 86 9.90 20.14 5.99
CA ARG A 86 10.75 21.22 6.54
C ARG A 86 11.17 22.25 5.49
N GLU A 87 11.52 21.80 4.26
CA GLU A 87 11.95 22.68 3.17
C GLU A 87 10.82 23.57 2.64
N TYR A 88 9.57 23.14 2.77
CA TYR A 88 8.37 23.87 2.31
C TYR A 88 7.63 24.61 3.43
N ASP A 89 8.36 25.05 4.47
CA ASP A 89 7.87 25.90 5.58
C ASP A 89 6.82 25.22 6.50
N GLY A 90 6.87 23.91 6.68
CA GLY A 90 6.20 23.25 7.81
C GLY A 90 4.67 23.31 7.83
N TYR A 91 4.02 23.57 6.70
CA TYR A 91 2.56 23.76 6.65
C TYR A 91 1.74 22.47 6.59
N SER A 92 2.37 21.33 6.37
CA SER A 92 1.67 20.05 6.44
C SER A 92 2.49 19.04 7.25
N SER A 93 1.84 18.30 8.13
CA SER A 93 2.47 17.24 8.90
C SER A 93 1.92 15.87 8.49
N LEU A 94 2.79 14.86 8.55
CA LEU A 94 2.38 13.48 8.39
C LEU A 94 1.56 13.06 9.61
N GLU A 95 0.26 12.86 9.43
CA GLU A 95 -0.67 12.47 10.48
C GLU A 95 -0.58 10.99 10.79
N GLY A 96 -0.40 10.18 9.75
CA GLY A 96 -0.26 8.75 9.91
C GLY A 96 0.06 8.02 8.60
N ILE A 97 0.28 6.72 8.74
CA ILE A 97 0.62 5.84 7.62
C ILE A 97 -0.26 4.59 7.57
N THR A 98 -0.49 4.09 6.37
CA THR A 98 -0.99 2.73 6.13
C THR A 98 0.15 1.89 5.58
N MET A 99 0.57 0.87 6.30
CA MET A 99 1.59 -0.08 5.84
C MET A 99 0.94 -1.31 5.22
N SER A 100 1.39 -1.68 4.00
CA SER A 100 0.81 -2.80 3.24
C SER A 100 1.87 -3.83 2.87
N PHE A 101 1.85 -4.97 3.57
CA PHE A 101 2.75 -6.10 3.35
C PHE A 101 2.03 -7.43 3.60
N GLY A 102 2.73 -8.54 3.37
CA GLY A 102 2.27 -9.89 3.69
C GLY A 102 1.64 -10.64 2.53
N ASN A 103 1.07 -9.93 1.54
CA ASN A 103 0.43 -10.60 0.40
C ASN A 103 1.40 -11.49 -0.39
N ILE A 104 2.63 -11.04 -0.59
CA ILE A 104 3.67 -11.80 -1.29
C ILE A 104 4.21 -12.92 -0.40
N ASP A 105 4.38 -12.65 0.89
CA ASP A 105 4.84 -13.66 1.84
C ASP A 105 3.91 -14.87 1.85
N ILE A 106 2.60 -14.66 1.92
CA ILE A 106 1.60 -15.75 1.91
C ILE A 106 1.59 -16.49 0.58
N ARG A 107 1.65 -15.78 -0.55
CA ARG A 107 1.55 -16.39 -1.89
C ARG A 107 2.77 -17.22 -2.26
N HIS A 108 3.96 -16.76 -1.89
CA HIS A 108 5.20 -17.30 -2.46
C HIS A 108 6.19 -17.84 -1.44
N HIS A 109 6.05 -17.53 -0.16
CA HIS A 109 7.14 -17.83 0.79
C HIS A 109 6.72 -18.71 1.96
N ILE A 110 5.61 -18.43 2.64
CA ILE A 110 5.26 -19.11 3.89
C ILE A 110 5.12 -20.62 3.70
N CYS A 111 4.27 -21.08 2.78
CA CYS A 111 4.12 -22.52 2.50
C CYS A 111 5.42 -23.12 1.98
N ARG A 112 6.15 -22.42 1.08
CA ARG A 112 7.39 -22.94 0.49
C ARG A 112 8.49 -23.17 1.51
N LEU A 113 8.62 -22.25 2.46
CA LEU A 113 9.73 -22.24 3.41
C LEU A 113 9.30 -22.79 4.79
N ASN A 114 8.05 -23.18 4.94
CA ASN A 114 7.46 -23.55 6.22
C ASN A 114 7.79 -22.53 7.32
N THR A 115 7.59 -21.24 7.00
CA THR A 115 8.01 -20.15 7.86
C THR A 115 6.92 -19.81 8.86
N ASP A 116 7.27 -19.73 10.15
CA ASP A 116 6.44 -19.09 11.15
C ASP A 116 6.40 -17.57 10.90
N PHE A 117 5.23 -17.05 10.63
CA PHE A 117 5.03 -15.63 10.33
C PHE A 117 4.75 -14.75 11.56
N LYS A 118 4.43 -15.35 12.71
CA LYS A 118 4.09 -14.60 13.93
C LYS A 118 5.20 -13.65 14.39
N PRO A 119 6.49 -14.05 14.36
CA PRO A 119 7.58 -13.13 14.65
C PRO A 119 7.65 -11.94 13.71
N LEU A 120 7.26 -12.10 12.43
CA LEU A 120 7.23 -11.01 11.46
C LEU A 120 6.16 -9.99 11.81
N LEU A 121 4.97 -10.44 12.21
CA LEU A 121 3.88 -9.57 12.65
C LEU A 121 4.24 -8.79 13.91
N TYR A 122 4.87 -9.46 14.86
CA TYR A 122 5.34 -8.81 16.07
C TYR A 122 6.37 -7.71 15.79
N GLN A 123 7.36 -7.97 14.93
CA GLN A 123 8.36 -6.97 14.52
C GLN A 123 7.70 -5.81 13.76
N TRP A 124 6.74 -6.11 12.90
CA TRP A 124 6.01 -5.09 12.14
C TRP A 124 5.21 -4.16 13.05
N ARG A 125 4.50 -4.74 14.04
CA ARG A 125 3.82 -3.98 15.07
C ARG A 125 4.79 -3.09 15.87
N GLN A 126 5.89 -3.67 16.40
CA GLN A 126 6.88 -2.91 17.15
C GLN A 126 7.45 -1.74 16.36
N PHE A 127 7.73 -1.97 15.06
CA PHE A 127 8.19 -0.90 14.19
C PHE A 127 7.14 0.20 14.06
N GLY A 128 5.87 -0.12 13.82
CA GLY A 128 4.80 0.88 13.74
C GLY A 128 4.66 1.69 15.03
N GLU A 129 4.67 1.03 16.18
CA GLU A 129 4.62 1.70 17.50
C GLU A 129 5.81 2.66 17.71
N SER A 130 6.98 2.33 17.16
CA SER A 130 8.18 3.16 17.28
C SER A 130 8.13 4.47 16.48
N LEU A 131 7.19 4.60 15.54
CA LEU A 131 7.11 5.78 14.68
C LEU A 131 6.49 7.01 15.36
N GLY A 132 5.73 6.82 16.45
CA GLY A 132 5.11 7.92 17.19
C GLY A 132 4.01 8.67 16.42
N ILE A 133 3.49 8.10 15.33
CA ILE A 133 2.38 8.61 14.51
C ILE A 133 1.30 7.53 14.41
N ASP A 134 0.11 7.89 13.89
CA ASP A 134 -0.96 6.91 13.70
C ASP A 134 -0.60 5.89 12.60
N VAL A 135 -0.76 4.60 12.89
CA VAL A 135 -0.37 3.52 11.99
C VAL A 135 -1.53 2.57 11.74
N GLU A 136 -1.83 2.35 10.49
CA GLU A 136 -2.75 1.31 10.02
C GLU A 136 -1.97 0.21 9.28
N TYR A 137 -2.46 -1.03 9.41
CA TYR A 137 -1.85 -2.20 8.80
C TYR A 137 -2.85 -2.87 7.85
N SER A 138 -2.44 -3.13 6.62
CA SER A 138 -3.29 -3.84 5.68
C SER A 138 -3.43 -5.31 6.08
N ALA A 139 -4.65 -5.80 6.17
CA ALA A 139 -4.89 -7.24 6.20
C ALA A 139 -4.59 -7.84 4.80
N PRO A 140 -4.15 -9.10 4.72
CA PRO A 140 -3.93 -9.76 3.44
C PRO A 140 -5.21 -9.81 2.60
N TRP A 141 -5.08 -9.72 1.27
CA TRP A 141 -6.16 -9.97 0.34
C TRP A 141 -6.58 -11.44 0.36
N PRO A 142 -7.82 -11.73 -0.04
CA PRO A 142 -8.19 -13.09 -0.43
C PRO A 142 -7.22 -13.62 -1.46
N ILE A 143 -6.87 -14.88 -1.34
CA ILE A 143 -5.87 -15.51 -2.20
C ILE A 143 -6.49 -16.19 -3.41
N GLU A 144 -5.66 -16.37 -4.42
CA GLU A 144 -5.99 -17.08 -5.63
C GLU A 144 -5.91 -18.60 -5.42
N TYR A 145 -6.67 -19.35 -6.21
CA TYR A 145 -6.54 -20.81 -6.26
C TYR A 145 -5.26 -21.23 -7.01
N GLU A 146 -4.71 -22.38 -6.69
CA GLU A 146 -3.40 -22.85 -7.17
C GLU A 146 -3.31 -23.07 -8.69
N LYS A 147 -4.44 -23.31 -9.35
CA LYS A 147 -4.48 -23.50 -10.82
C LYS A 147 -4.49 -22.18 -11.60
N ARG A 148 -4.52 -21.04 -10.92
CA ARG A 148 -4.42 -19.76 -11.59
C ARG A 148 -3.07 -19.61 -12.29
N LYS A 149 -3.10 -19.06 -13.50
CA LYS A 149 -1.86 -18.80 -14.24
C LYS A 149 -0.96 -17.84 -13.44
N PRO A 150 0.33 -18.17 -13.32
CA PRO A 150 1.27 -17.27 -12.65
C PRO A 150 1.40 -15.94 -13.40
N PRO A 151 1.87 -14.87 -12.73
CA PRO A 151 2.10 -13.58 -13.36
C PRO A 151 3.03 -13.68 -14.59
N LYS A 152 2.67 -12.99 -15.66
CA LYS A 152 3.50 -12.93 -16.88
C LYS A 152 4.60 -11.87 -16.81
N THR A 153 4.51 -10.96 -15.87
CA THR A 153 5.43 -9.83 -15.69
C THR A 153 5.74 -9.64 -14.21
N GLY A 154 6.73 -8.81 -13.91
CA GLY A 154 7.11 -8.47 -12.55
C GLY A 154 8.13 -9.44 -11.93
N TYR A 155 8.44 -9.23 -10.67
CA TYR A 155 9.48 -9.97 -9.93
C TYR A 155 9.17 -11.47 -9.83
N TYR A 156 7.90 -11.84 -9.64
CA TYR A 156 7.43 -13.24 -9.53
C TYR A 156 6.92 -13.81 -10.87
N LYS A 157 7.46 -13.34 -12.00
CA LYS A 157 7.11 -13.85 -13.32
C LYS A 157 7.38 -15.35 -13.42
N GLY A 158 6.32 -16.10 -13.72
CA GLY A 158 6.41 -17.55 -13.88
C GLY A 158 6.50 -18.37 -12.60
N GLU A 159 6.65 -17.71 -11.45
CA GLU A 159 6.68 -18.40 -10.15
C GLU A 159 5.30 -18.97 -9.80
N PRO A 160 5.20 -20.26 -9.45
CA PRO A 160 3.95 -20.85 -9.01
C PRO A 160 3.52 -20.32 -7.64
N PHE A 161 2.25 -20.45 -7.33
CA PHE A 161 1.79 -20.33 -5.97
C PHE A 161 2.16 -21.60 -5.20
N TRP A 162 2.75 -21.43 -4.03
CA TRP A 162 3.14 -22.53 -3.16
C TRP A 162 2.05 -22.79 -2.13
N GLY A 163 1.75 -24.08 -1.93
CA GLY A 163 0.62 -24.54 -1.12
C GLY A 163 -0.71 -24.52 -1.87
N SER A 164 -1.64 -25.34 -1.42
CA SER A 164 -3.01 -25.34 -1.90
C SER A 164 -3.75 -24.06 -1.54
N TYR A 165 -4.90 -23.85 -2.19
CA TYR A 165 -5.79 -22.75 -1.81
C TYR A 165 -6.18 -22.83 -0.33
N ASN A 166 -6.52 -24.02 0.16
CA ASN A 166 -6.94 -24.20 1.55
C ASN A 166 -5.83 -23.83 2.54
N GLU A 167 -4.62 -24.36 2.36
CA GLU A 167 -3.47 -24.03 3.21
C GLU A 167 -3.21 -22.53 3.25
N ARG A 168 -3.22 -21.85 2.10
CA ARG A 168 -3.00 -20.42 2.05
C ARG A 168 -4.16 -19.61 2.64
N SER A 169 -5.40 -20.09 2.52
CA SER A 169 -6.58 -19.47 3.16
C SER A 169 -6.54 -19.59 4.66
N GLU A 170 -6.10 -20.73 5.19
CA GLU A 170 -5.87 -20.92 6.61
C GLU A 170 -4.82 -19.94 7.12
N ILE A 171 -3.70 -19.81 6.40
CA ILE A 171 -2.65 -18.82 6.73
C ILE A 171 -3.21 -17.41 6.73
N VAL A 172 -4.03 -17.02 5.76
CA VAL A 172 -4.68 -15.69 5.75
C VAL A 172 -5.52 -15.48 7.01
N SER A 173 -6.31 -16.49 7.37
CA SER A 173 -7.17 -16.42 8.55
C SER A 173 -6.38 -16.33 9.85
N GLU A 174 -5.33 -17.14 9.99
CA GLU A 174 -4.42 -17.10 11.14
C GLU A 174 -3.65 -15.78 11.20
N TRP A 175 -3.17 -15.27 10.07
CA TRP A 175 -2.49 -13.99 9.96
C TRP A 175 -3.36 -12.84 10.47
N ILE A 176 -4.61 -12.76 10.00
CA ILE A 176 -5.57 -11.74 10.45
C ILE A 176 -5.87 -11.90 11.94
N SER A 177 -6.05 -13.14 12.41
CA SER A 177 -6.28 -13.43 13.83
C SER A 177 -5.12 -12.97 14.70
N GLU A 178 -3.90 -13.25 14.28
CA GLU A 178 -2.70 -12.83 14.99
C GLU A 178 -2.54 -11.31 15.01
N MET A 179 -2.77 -10.63 13.86
CA MET A 179 -2.75 -9.16 13.82
C MET A 179 -3.76 -8.54 14.80
N LYS A 180 -4.96 -9.13 14.91
CA LYS A 180 -5.98 -8.70 15.89
C LYS A 180 -5.53 -8.94 17.32
N SER A 181 -4.97 -10.11 17.61
CA SER A 181 -4.47 -10.45 18.96
C SER A 181 -3.35 -9.52 19.41
N LEU A 182 -2.55 -9.05 18.46
CA LEU A 182 -1.51 -8.05 18.69
C LEU A 182 -2.06 -6.62 18.84
N GLY A 183 -3.36 -6.39 18.69
CA GLY A 183 -3.97 -5.06 18.79
C GLY A 183 -3.59 -4.12 17.63
N MET A 184 -3.22 -4.67 16.46
CA MET A 184 -2.89 -3.87 15.28
C MET A 184 -4.16 -3.24 14.71
N LYS A 185 -4.11 -1.96 14.35
CA LYS A 185 -5.22 -1.24 13.70
C LYS A 185 -5.33 -1.67 12.23
N LEU A 186 -6.27 -2.56 11.93
CA LEU A 186 -6.36 -3.20 10.63
C LEU A 186 -7.19 -2.42 9.61
N VAL A 187 -6.70 -2.37 8.38
CA VAL A 187 -7.49 -2.05 7.19
C VAL A 187 -7.85 -3.35 6.50
N MET A 188 -9.12 -3.74 6.62
CA MET A 188 -9.64 -5.01 6.08
C MET A 188 -10.25 -4.80 4.70
N PRO A 189 -9.97 -5.67 3.72
CA PRO A 189 -10.84 -5.83 2.56
C PRO A 189 -12.27 -6.19 2.97
N PRO A 190 -13.29 -5.94 2.10
CA PRO A 190 -14.66 -6.36 2.37
C PRO A 190 -14.75 -7.83 2.79
N ALA A 191 -15.47 -8.11 3.88
CA ALA A 191 -15.51 -9.44 4.48
C ALA A 191 -16.09 -10.51 3.54
N ASP A 192 -17.03 -10.14 2.68
CA ASP A 192 -17.63 -11.01 1.68
C ASP A 192 -16.63 -11.48 0.63
N TRP A 193 -15.54 -10.73 0.39
CA TRP A 193 -14.51 -11.14 -0.57
C TRP A 193 -13.76 -12.40 -0.15
N TYR A 194 -13.60 -12.65 1.15
CA TYR A 194 -12.98 -13.87 1.66
C TYR A 194 -13.85 -15.11 1.49
N ASN A 195 -15.16 -14.93 1.27
CA ASN A 195 -16.13 -16.01 1.09
C ASN A 195 -16.51 -16.25 -0.37
N ILE A 196 -15.98 -15.47 -1.30
CA ILE A 196 -16.23 -15.64 -2.73
C ILE A 196 -15.44 -16.85 -3.23
N ASN A 197 -16.05 -17.62 -4.14
CA ASN A 197 -15.31 -18.65 -4.87
C ASN A 197 -14.04 -18.04 -5.49
N PRO A 198 -12.84 -18.65 -5.28
CA PRO A 198 -11.58 -18.06 -5.70
C PRO A 198 -11.44 -17.84 -7.22
N GLU A 199 -12.08 -18.65 -8.05
CA GLU A 199 -12.10 -18.44 -9.50
C GLU A 199 -12.94 -17.21 -9.87
N LYS A 200 -14.09 -17.05 -9.23
CA LYS A 200 -14.96 -15.89 -9.38
C LYS A 200 -14.26 -14.63 -8.89
N TYR A 201 -13.63 -14.69 -7.73
CA TYR A 201 -12.84 -13.59 -7.18
C TYR A 201 -11.77 -13.14 -8.17
N ALA A 202 -10.96 -14.06 -8.68
CA ALA A 202 -9.90 -13.76 -9.62
C ALA A 202 -10.40 -13.09 -10.92
N LYS A 203 -11.56 -13.53 -11.42
CA LYS A 203 -12.16 -13.01 -12.65
C LYS A 203 -12.77 -11.63 -12.49
N GLU A 204 -13.45 -11.38 -11.37
CA GLU A 204 -14.23 -10.17 -11.16
C GLU A 204 -13.42 -9.01 -10.58
N TYR A 205 -12.45 -9.31 -9.71
CA TYR A 205 -11.77 -8.30 -8.91
C TYR A 205 -10.33 -8.00 -9.31
N MET A 206 -9.67 -8.91 -10.01
CA MET A 206 -8.28 -8.70 -10.42
C MET A 206 -8.14 -8.00 -11.77
N GLU A 207 -7.01 -7.32 -11.99
CA GLU A 207 -6.73 -6.56 -13.22
C GLU A 207 -6.80 -7.42 -14.48
N ALA A 208 -6.24 -8.61 -14.44
CA ALA A 208 -6.19 -9.56 -15.53
C ALA A 208 -6.10 -10.98 -15.01
N ASN A 209 -6.36 -11.96 -15.88
CA ASN A 209 -6.34 -13.40 -15.52
C ASN A 209 -5.00 -13.88 -14.95
N SER A 210 -3.90 -13.18 -15.20
CA SER A 210 -2.57 -13.51 -14.69
C SER A 210 -2.03 -12.47 -13.71
N SER A 211 -2.83 -11.49 -13.30
CA SER A 211 -2.44 -10.52 -12.28
C SER A 211 -2.75 -11.03 -10.89
N VAL A 212 -1.96 -10.64 -9.92
CA VAL A 212 -2.22 -10.79 -8.48
C VAL A 212 -2.76 -9.50 -7.88
N HIS A 213 -2.87 -8.45 -8.68
CA HIS A 213 -3.33 -7.15 -8.24
C HIS A 213 -4.84 -6.99 -8.48
N LEU A 214 -5.49 -6.30 -7.55
CA LEU A 214 -6.84 -5.82 -7.76
C LEU A 214 -6.88 -4.77 -8.86
N SER A 215 -7.98 -4.72 -9.58
CA SER A 215 -8.21 -3.67 -10.56
C SER A 215 -8.29 -2.31 -9.86
N PRO A 216 -7.32 -1.40 -10.05
CA PRO A 216 -7.29 -0.13 -9.33
C PRO A 216 -8.43 0.81 -9.74
N ALA A 217 -9.05 0.56 -10.89
CA ALA A 217 -10.20 1.32 -11.37
C ALA A 217 -11.50 1.02 -10.58
N LYS A 218 -11.58 -0.17 -9.97
CA LYS A 218 -12.80 -0.67 -9.34
C LYS A 218 -12.73 -0.83 -7.83
N TYR A 219 -11.55 -1.09 -7.26
CA TYR A 219 -11.42 -1.65 -5.91
C TYR A 219 -10.39 -0.94 -5.03
N ARG A 220 -10.37 0.38 -5.07
CA ARG A 220 -9.64 1.16 -4.07
C ARG A 220 -10.42 1.22 -2.77
N ARG A 221 -9.75 1.37 -1.64
CA ARG A 221 -10.36 1.52 -0.30
C ARG A 221 -11.54 2.51 -0.28
N LYS A 222 -11.46 3.61 -1.01
CA LYS A 222 -12.55 4.59 -1.14
C LYS A 222 -13.83 4.00 -1.73
N ASP A 223 -13.71 2.93 -2.50
CA ASP A 223 -14.80 2.30 -3.24
C ASP A 223 -15.38 1.08 -2.50
N TRP A 224 -14.80 0.69 -1.34
CA TRP A 224 -15.23 -0.49 -0.57
C TRP A 224 -16.56 -0.32 0.16
N GLY A 225 -17.15 0.87 0.11
CA GLY A 225 -18.38 1.20 0.82
C GLY A 225 -18.20 1.40 2.33
N LYS A 226 -19.19 1.98 2.98
CA LYS A 226 -19.13 2.29 4.42
C LYS A 226 -19.04 1.06 5.31
N SER A 227 -19.60 -0.08 4.88
CA SER A 227 -19.53 -1.37 5.59
C SER A 227 -18.17 -2.05 5.51
N ALA A 228 -17.36 -1.68 4.53
CA ALA A 228 -16.04 -2.22 4.30
C ALA A 228 -14.92 -1.42 5.02
N LEU A 229 -15.25 -0.27 5.54
CA LEU A 229 -14.39 0.41 6.50
C LEU A 229 -14.51 -0.31 7.84
N GLY A 230 -14.12 -1.58 7.89
CA GLY A 230 -13.99 -2.35 9.12
C GLY A 230 -12.92 -1.76 10.02
N ILE A 231 -13.15 -0.55 10.46
CA ILE A 231 -12.56 0.00 11.67
C ILE A 231 -13.33 -0.73 12.77
N PHE A 232 -12.79 -1.84 13.17
CA PHE A 232 -13.22 -2.45 14.42
C PHE A 232 -12.66 -1.57 15.54
N GLU A 233 -13.56 -0.77 16.14
CA GLU A 233 -13.35 -0.21 17.45
C GLU A 233 -13.09 -1.31 18.48
#